data_94eabf689c54ef7716484a470301a6c1
#
_entry.id   94eabf689c54ef7716484a470301a6c1
#
_cell.length_a   1.000
_cell.length_b   1.000
_cell.length_c   1.000
_cell.angle_alpha   90.00
_cell.angle_beta   90.00
_cell.angle_gamma   90.00
#
_symmetry.space_group_name_H-M   'P 1'
#
loop_
_entity.id
_entity.type
_entity.pdbx_description
1 polymer ?
#
loop_
_entity_poly.entity_id
_entity_poly.type
_entity_poly.pdbx_seq_one_letter_code
_entity_poly.pdbx_strand_id
1 'polypeptide(L)'
;MTDKTEQTIQLRDGRTLGYARFGKPTGKPVFYFTGGNSSRLEGLWFEEAAQQHNIDLIVPDRPGFGLSDFQPGRQFLDWPDDVAQLADSLGIDRFAVFGLSGGSPHVAAVSYKLSERVTRAAIVSGVAPPEMPDRFKGMWPPIRLIFLTARYLPGLNRMMLKGMGGFYANKEQMLKRMKQALPAPDVALIDARPEVIDVFSAAAKEAHRNGLDGDAWEWHLYVHPWGFELGDVQAEIGLWYGEFDQNAPVGMGHYLAEQFPNSHLTVVQDGGHFSTINNHIGAIFDYLAESK
;
A
#
# COMPACT_ATOMS: atom_id res chain seq x y z
N MET A 1 11.82 25.15 8.05
CA MET A 1 11.80 23.93 7.20
C MET A 1 10.45 23.30 7.43
N THR A 2 9.62 23.15 6.41
CA THR A 2 8.38 22.39 6.49
C THR A 2 8.74 20.95 6.88
N ASP A 3 8.01 20.38 7.81
CA ASP A 3 8.21 18.98 8.21
C ASP A 3 8.01 18.09 6.98
N LYS A 4 9.00 17.28 6.65
CA LYS A 4 8.95 16.39 5.47
C LYS A 4 7.80 15.39 5.51
N THR A 5 7.20 15.20 6.68
CA THR A 5 6.09 14.29 6.94
C THR A 5 4.72 14.98 6.98
N GLU A 6 4.66 16.33 6.89
CA GLU A 6 3.40 17.09 7.00
C GLU A 6 3.20 18.04 5.83
N GLN A 7 3.38 17.54 4.61
CA GLN A 7 3.20 18.33 3.40
C GLN A 7 1.80 18.15 2.83
N THR A 8 1.27 19.20 2.23
CA THR A 8 -0.04 19.18 1.57
C THR A 8 -0.03 19.96 0.27
N ILE A 9 -0.91 19.57 -0.66
CA ILE A 9 -1.29 20.38 -1.82
C ILE A 9 -2.81 20.54 -1.84
N GLN A 10 -3.27 21.59 -2.54
CA GLN A 10 -4.68 21.73 -2.89
C GLN A 10 -4.91 21.12 -4.28
N LEU A 11 -5.83 20.18 -4.37
CA LEU A 11 -6.27 19.59 -5.63
C LEU A 11 -7.23 20.55 -6.35
N ARG A 12 -7.41 20.34 -7.66
CA ARG A 12 -8.26 21.20 -8.51
C ARG A 12 -9.73 21.20 -8.09
N ASP A 13 -10.19 20.13 -7.42
CA ASP A 13 -11.54 20.01 -6.89
C ASP A 13 -11.71 20.62 -5.49
N GLY A 14 -10.67 21.23 -4.96
CA GLY A 14 -10.65 21.89 -3.65
C GLY A 14 -10.30 20.97 -2.49
N ARG A 15 -10.12 19.67 -2.69
CA ARG A 15 -9.64 18.75 -1.64
C ARG A 15 -8.18 19.03 -1.31
N THR A 16 -7.82 18.81 -0.05
CA THR A 16 -6.43 18.72 0.39
C THR A 16 -5.90 17.31 0.15
N LEU A 17 -4.71 17.19 -0.43
CA LEU A 17 -3.96 15.95 -0.49
C LEU A 17 -2.72 16.07 0.38
N GLY A 18 -2.62 15.21 1.41
CA GLY A 18 -1.46 15.11 2.28
C GLY A 18 -0.42 14.16 1.72
N TYR A 19 0.86 14.44 1.95
CA TYR A 19 1.94 13.55 1.55
C TYR A 19 3.18 13.74 2.44
N ALA A 20 4.07 12.76 2.39
CA ALA A 20 5.41 12.84 2.96
C ALA A 20 6.46 12.56 1.87
N ARG A 21 7.70 13.01 2.09
CA ARG A 21 8.81 12.82 1.16
C ARG A 21 10.04 12.33 1.90
N PHE A 22 10.58 11.19 1.48
CA PHE A 22 11.69 10.51 2.14
C PHE A 22 12.83 10.25 1.15
N GLY A 23 13.99 9.83 1.67
CA GLY A 23 15.16 9.54 0.85
C GLY A 23 15.83 10.80 0.31
N LYS A 24 16.18 10.81 -0.97
CA LYS A 24 16.90 11.92 -1.62
C LYS A 24 16.00 12.66 -2.60
N PRO A 25 15.70 13.95 -2.38
CA PRO A 25 14.87 14.76 -3.29
C PRO A 25 15.40 14.88 -4.73
N THR A 26 16.69 14.57 -4.96
CA THR A 26 17.33 14.53 -6.28
C THR A 26 17.43 13.12 -6.86
N GLY A 27 16.90 12.14 -6.16
CA GLY A 27 16.88 10.74 -6.58
C GLY A 27 15.81 10.43 -7.61
N LYS A 28 15.68 9.16 -7.95
CA LYS A 28 14.62 8.67 -8.84
C LYS A 28 13.27 8.84 -8.13
N PRO A 29 12.27 9.54 -8.72
CA PRO A 29 10.97 9.71 -8.09
C PRO A 29 10.19 8.39 -8.09
N VAL A 30 9.76 7.99 -6.91
CA VAL A 30 8.98 6.78 -6.66
C VAL A 30 7.80 7.11 -5.76
N PHE A 31 6.58 6.86 -6.22
CA PHE A 31 5.38 6.97 -5.40
C PHE A 31 5.09 5.66 -4.69
N TYR A 32 4.91 5.73 -3.39
CA TYR A 32 4.55 4.58 -2.56
C TYR A 32 3.10 4.66 -2.10
N PHE A 33 2.33 3.61 -2.38
CA PHE A 33 0.96 3.45 -1.92
C PHE A 33 0.92 2.44 -0.78
N THR A 34 0.61 2.95 0.41
CA THR A 34 0.67 2.20 1.67
C THR A 34 -0.31 1.04 1.72
N GLY A 35 -0.09 0.11 2.64
CA GLY A 35 -1.03 -0.96 2.96
C GLY A 35 -2.36 -0.47 3.51
N GLY A 36 -3.27 -1.37 3.82
CA GLY A 36 -4.53 -1.04 4.50
C GLY A 36 -4.28 -0.45 5.90
N ASN A 37 -5.16 0.42 6.36
CA ASN A 37 -5.10 1.07 7.68
C ASN A 37 -3.80 1.83 7.96
N SER A 38 -3.19 2.43 6.94
CA SER A 38 -1.91 3.10 7.05
C SER A 38 -1.94 4.50 6.41
N SER A 39 -0.92 5.29 6.68
CA SER A 39 -0.76 6.66 6.20
C SER A 39 0.63 6.89 5.62
N ARG A 40 0.87 8.10 5.10
CA ARG A 40 2.16 8.56 4.61
C ARG A 40 3.34 8.29 5.56
N LEU A 41 3.07 8.17 6.88
CA LEU A 41 4.12 7.90 7.88
C LEU A 41 4.73 6.49 7.75
N GLU A 42 4.08 5.56 7.05
CA GLU A 42 4.65 4.25 6.75
C GLU A 42 5.95 4.35 5.94
N GLY A 43 6.12 5.43 5.15
CA GLY A 43 7.35 5.70 4.42
C GLY A 43 8.60 5.86 5.29
N LEU A 44 8.46 6.16 6.58
CA LEU A 44 9.57 6.16 7.54
C LEU A 44 10.29 4.80 7.60
N TRP A 45 9.58 3.72 7.39
CA TRP A 45 10.16 2.37 7.34
C TRP A 45 11.22 2.23 6.24
N PHE A 46 11.08 2.98 5.15
CA PHE A 46 11.92 2.87 3.97
C PHE A 46 12.90 4.04 3.79
N GLU A 47 12.93 4.99 4.71
CA GLU A 47 13.77 6.21 4.64
C GLU A 47 15.23 5.89 4.34
N GLU A 48 15.83 4.99 5.14
CA GLU A 48 17.23 4.62 5.01
C GLU A 48 17.52 3.94 3.66
N ALA A 49 16.69 2.97 3.27
CA ALA A 49 16.83 2.28 1.99
C ALA A 49 16.65 3.24 0.81
N ALA A 50 15.69 4.16 0.90
CA ALA A 50 15.49 5.19 -0.13
C ALA A 50 16.71 6.10 -0.29
N GLN A 51 17.37 6.46 0.82
CA GLN A 51 18.63 7.21 0.77
C GLN A 51 19.78 6.42 0.12
N GLN A 52 19.93 5.15 0.50
CA GLN A 52 20.99 4.27 -0.01
C GLN A 52 20.85 4.00 -1.51
N HIS A 53 19.62 3.82 -2.00
CA HIS A 53 19.31 3.51 -3.41
C HIS A 53 19.02 4.75 -4.27
N ASN A 54 19.31 5.96 -3.76
CA ASN A 54 19.10 7.22 -4.47
C ASN A 54 17.66 7.41 -4.97
N ILE A 55 16.69 7.11 -4.12
CA ILE A 55 15.25 7.25 -4.36
C ILE A 55 14.72 8.54 -3.72
N ASP A 56 13.87 9.25 -4.45
CA ASP A 56 12.98 10.27 -3.95
C ASP A 56 11.61 9.62 -3.71
N LEU A 57 11.36 9.23 -2.47
CA LEU A 57 10.18 8.46 -2.09
C LEU A 57 9.04 9.39 -1.68
N ILE A 58 8.01 9.47 -2.50
CA ILE A 58 6.80 10.27 -2.27
C ILE A 58 5.68 9.35 -1.78
N VAL A 59 5.13 9.65 -0.61
CA VAL A 59 4.10 8.83 0.04
C VAL A 59 2.86 9.67 0.27
N PRO A 60 1.87 9.66 -0.64
CA PRO A 60 0.62 10.37 -0.44
C PRO A 60 -0.33 9.61 0.48
N ASP A 61 -1.08 10.35 1.29
CA ASP A 61 -2.24 9.82 2.01
C ASP A 61 -3.41 9.64 1.03
N ARG A 62 -4.00 8.46 0.98
CA ARG A 62 -5.22 8.24 0.18
C ARG A 62 -6.40 9.08 0.70
N PRO A 63 -7.41 9.38 -0.13
CA PRO A 63 -8.55 10.19 0.29
C PRO A 63 -9.23 9.65 1.57
N GLY A 64 -9.30 10.51 2.60
CA GLY A 64 -9.84 10.20 3.91
C GLY A 64 -8.85 9.59 4.91
N PHE A 65 -7.58 9.49 4.54
CA PHE A 65 -6.51 9.08 5.44
C PHE A 65 -5.59 10.26 5.77
N GLY A 66 -5.00 10.24 6.96
CA GLY A 66 -3.98 11.21 7.38
C GLY A 66 -4.40 12.66 7.17
N LEU A 67 -3.64 13.38 6.35
CA LEU A 67 -3.88 14.79 6.02
C LEU A 67 -4.80 14.99 4.81
N SER A 68 -5.22 13.90 4.14
CA SER A 68 -6.05 14.00 2.93
C SER A 68 -7.54 14.07 3.26
N ASP A 69 -8.23 14.96 2.55
CA ASP A 69 -9.68 15.06 2.64
C ASP A 69 -10.36 13.80 2.10
N PHE A 70 -11.50 13.43 2.68
CA PHE A 70 -12.31 12.31 2.21
C PHE A 70 -13.02 12.66 0.90
N GLN A 71 -13.04 11.71 -0.04
CA GLN A 71 -13.77 11.80 -1.30
C GLN A 71 -14.90 10.76 -1.32
N PRO A 72 -16.14 11.15 -1.07
CA PRO A 72 -17.28 10.25 -1.14
C PRO A 72 -17.48 9.67 -2.55
N GLY A 73 -17.77 8.38 -2.63
CA GLY A 73 -18.10 7.73 -3.91
C GLY A 73 -16.91 7.48 -4.84
N ARG A 74 -15.67 7.76 -4.41
CA ARG A 74 -14.48 7.52 -5.24
C ARG A 74 -14.36 6.07 -5.71
N GLN A 75 -13.72 5.91 -6.86
CA GLN A 75 -13.31 4.63 -7.44
C GLN A 75 -11.77 4.54 -7.44
N PHE A 76 -11.21 3.36 -7.73
CA PHE A 76 -9.75 3.25 -7.90
C PHE A 76 -9.22 4.14 -9.03
N LEU A 77 -10.00 4.35 -10.11
CA LEU A 77 -9.61 5.20 -11.25
C LEU A 77 -9.65 6.70 -10.99
N ASP A 78 -10.11 7.15 -9.83
CA ASP A 78 -9.99 8.56 -9.42
C ASP A 78 -8.61 8.87 -8.83
N TRP A 79 -7.99 7.88 -8.18
CA TRP A 79 -6.68 8.03 -7.54
C TRP A 79 -5.55 8.48 -8.49
N PRO A 80 -5.43 7.98 -9.73
CA PRO A 80 -4.43 8.47 -10.66
C PRO A 80 -4.48 9.98 -10.91
N ASP A 81 -5.64 10.61 -10.86
CA ASP A 81 -5.77 12.07 -11.07
C ASP A 81 -5.19 12.86 -9.89
N ASP A 82 -5.37 12.36 -8.66
CA ASP A 82 -4.75 12.95 -7.46
C ASP A 82 -3.21 12.79 -7.51
N VAL A 83 -2.72 11.60 -7.91
CA VAL A 83 -1.28 11.33 -8.08
C VAL A 83 -0.66 12.20 -9.16
N ALA A 84 -1.34 12.38 -10.31
CA ALA A 84 -0.86 13.23 -11.38
C ALA A 84 -0.74 14.69 -10.93
N GLN A 85 -1.72 15.21 -10.20
CA GLN A 85 -1.68 16.57 -9.68
C GLN A 85 -0.55 16.76 -8.64
N LEU A 86 -0.30 15.76 -7.79
CA LEU A 86 0.83 15.79 -6.87
C LEU A 86 2.16 15.78 -7.61
N ALA A 87 2.31 14.90 -8.61
CA ALA A 87 3.52 14.84 -9.43
C ALA A 87 3.77 16.16 -10.15
N ASP A 88 2.73 16.78 -10.74
CA ASP A 88 2.82 18.09 -11.42
C ASP A 88 3.26 19.19 -10.44
N SER A 89 2.72 19.20 -9.22
CA SER A 89 3.08 20.19 -8.20
C SER A 89 4.53 20.08 -7.73
N LEU A 90 5.10 18.88 -7.85
CA LEU A 90 6.51 18.58 -7.52
C LEU A 90 7.45 18.72 -8.72
N GLY A 91 6.94 19.05 -9.92
CA GLY A 91 7.72 19.12 -11.17
C GLY A 91 8.21 17.76 -11.66
N ILE A 92 7.51 16.68 -11.32
CA ILE A 92 7.85 15.30 -11.68
C ILE A 92 7.03 14.91 -12.90
N ASP A 93 7.67 14.69 -14.03
CA ASP A 93 7.03 14.26 -15.27
C ASP A 93 6.81 12.74 -15.31
N ARG A 94 7.87 11.97 -15.06
CA ARG A 94 7.85 10.50 -15.06
C ARG A 94 8.33 9.94 -13.73
N PHE A 95 7.70 8.87 -13.28
CA PHE A 95 7.97 8.28 -11.96
C PHE A 95 7.73 6.78 -11.96
N ALA A 96 8.31 6.08 -11.00
CA ALA A 96 7.95 4.71 -10.69
C ALA A 96 6.90 4.69 -9.57
N VAL A 97 6.19 3.58 -9.47
CA VAL A 97 5.19 3.37 -8.40
C VAL A 97 5.37 2.03 -7.74
N PHE A 98 5.17 1.95 -6.43
CA PHE A 98 5.01 0.65 -5.79
C PHE A 98 3.97 0.70 -4.67
N GLY A 99 3.47 -0.48 -4.30
CA GLY A 99 2.48 -0.59 -3.24
C GLY A 99 2.61 -1.89 -2.46
N LEU A 100 2.34 -1.79 -1.17
CA LEU A 100 2.26 -2.91 -0.25
C LEU A 100 0.80 -3.29 -0.02
N SER A 101 0.48 -4.60 -0.02
CA SER A 101 -0.81 -5.11 0.46
C SER A 101 -2.01 -4.42 -0.24
N GLY A 102 -2.82 -3.68 0.51
CA GLY A 102 -3.92 -2.86 -0.01
C GLY A 102 -3.51 -1.73 -0.96
N GLY A 103 -2.22 -1.45 -1.12
CA GLY A 103 -1.70 -0.52 -2.13
C GLY A 103 -1.75 -1.06 -3.56
N SER A 104 -1.90 -2.39 -3.75
CA SER A 104 -1.85 -3.02 -5.07
C SER A 104 -2.87 -2.51 -6.09
N PRO A 105 -4.17 -2.33 -5.79
CA PRO A 105 -5.12 -1.80 -6.76
C PRO A 105 -4.81 -0.35 -7.15
N HIS A 106 -4.20 0.41 -6.24
CA HIS A 106 -3.76 1.78 -6.53
C HIS A 106 -2.57 1.80 -7.48
N VAL A 107 -1.60 0.88 -7.31
CA VAL A 107 -0.51 0.68 -8.29
C VAL A 107 -1.08 0.32 -9.65
N ALA A 108 -1.98 -0.66 -9.70
CA ALA A 108 -2.60 -1.10 -10.95
C ALA A 108 -3.38 0.04 -11.64
N ALA A 109 -4.19 0.80 -10.90
CA ALA A 109 -4.97 1.93 -11.43
C ALA A 109 -4.07 3.05 -11.99
N VAL A 110 -3.00 3.40 -11.26
CA VAL A 110 -2.03 4.42 -11.71
C VAL A 110 -1.27 3.93 -12.95
N SER A 111 -0.84 2.68 -12.95
CA SER A 111 -0.15 2.07 -14.09
C SER A 111 -1.04 1.95 -15.33
N TYR A 112 -2.35 1.74 -15.14
CA TYR A 112 -3.35 1.73 -16.21
C TYR A 112 -3.57 3.13 -16.81
N LYS A 113 -3.91 4.11 -15.95
CA LYS A 113 -4.38 5.43 -16.40
C LYS A 113 -3.24 6.39 -16.76
N LEU A 114 -2.07 6.24 -16.13
CA LEU A 114 -0.89 7.08 -16.33
C LEU A 114 0.27 6.34 -17.00
N SER A 115 -0.03 5.42 -17.92
CA SER A 115 0.95 4.54 -18.57
C SER A 115 2.14 5.30 -19.20
N GLU A 116 1.92 6.51 -19.74
CA GLU A 116 2.98 7.36 -20.32
C GLU A 116 3.93 7.96 -19.27
N ARG A 117 3.46 8.08 -18.01
CA ARG A 117 4.22 8.66 -16.89
C ARG A 117 4.88 7.61 -16.01
N VAL A 118 4.30 6.41 -15.92
CA VAL A 118 4.84 5.32 -15.09
C VAL A 118 6.00 4.65 -15.79
N THR A 119 7.18 4.74 -15.20
CA THR A 119 8.39 4.10 -15.74
C THR A 119 8.47 2.62 -15.42
N ARG A 120 8.16 2.25 -14.17
CA ARG A 120 8.08 0.88 -13.65
C ARG A 120 7.10 0.83 -12.50
N ALA A 121 6.55 -0.35 -12.25
CA ALA A 121 5.66 -0.58 -11.13
C ALA A 121 6.08 -1.81 -10.31
N ALA A 122 5.78 -1.80 -9.00
CA ALA A 122 5.98 -2.96 -8.15
C ALA A 122 4.78 -3.17 -7.22
N ILE A 123 4.40 -4.42 -7.03
CA ILE A 123 3.39 -4.84 -6.05
C ILE A 123 4.04 -5.84 -5.10
N VAL A 124 3.97 -5.55 -3.81
CA VAL A 124 4.52 -6.41 -2.77
C VAL A 124 3.40 -6.91 -1.87
N SER A 125 3.27 -8.22 -1.74
CA SER A 125 2.22 -8.83 -0.90
C SER A 125 0.83 -8.22 -1.15
N GLY A 126 0.51 -7.96 -2.43
CA GLY A 126 -0.67 -7.21 -2.84
C GLY A 126 -1.96 -8.02 -2.80
N VAL A 127 -3.08 -7.36 -2.56
CA VAL A 127 -4.39 -8.00 -2.70
C VAL A 127 -4.76 -8.15 -4.18
N ALA A 128 -5.45 -9.24 -4.52
CA ALA A 128 -6.01 -9.46 -5.86
C ALA A 128 -7.45 -8.92 -5.95
N PRO A 129 -7.99 -8.67 -7.15
CA PRO A 129 -9.37 -8.23 -7.34
C PRO A 129 -10.39 -9.29 -6.90
N PRO A 130 -11.65 -8.90 -6.64
CA PRO A 130 -12.69 -9.81 -6.15
C PRO A 130 -13.07 -10.93 -7.14
N GLU A 131 -12.75 -10.78 -8.41
CA GLU A 131 -12.98 -11.76 -9.48
C GLU A 131 -12.05 -12.97 -9.40
N MET A 132 -10.96 -12.87 -8.62
CA MET A 132 -10.03 -14.00 -8.45
C MET A 132 -10.75 -15.23 -7.87
N PRO A 133 -10.73 -16.40 -8.54
CA PRO A 133 -11.21 -17.64 -7.98
C PRO A 133 -10.44 -18.01 -6.69
N ASP A 134 -11.14 -18.59 -5.73
CA ASP A 134 -10.53 -19.05 -4.47
C ASP A 134 -9.68 -17.97 -3.74
N ARG A 135 -10.01 -16.70 -3.92
CA ARG A 135 -9.29 -15.51 -3.40
C ARG A 135 -8.85 -15.64 -1.95
N PHE A 136 -9.64 -16.35 -1.12
CA PHE A 136 -9.38 -16.50 0.30
C PHE A 136 -8.62 -17.77 0.69
N LYS A 137 -8.16 -18.55 -0.28
CA LYS A 137 -7.36 -19.75 -0.03
C LYS A 137 -6.02 -19.39 0.59
N GLY A 138 -5.72 -19.93 1.77
CA GLY A 138 -4.50 -19.62 2.53
C GLY A 138 -4.57 -18.31 3.35
N MET A 139 -5.63 -17.54 3.24
CA MET A 139 -5.79 -16.30 3.99
C MET A 139 -6.15 -16.56 5.46
N TRP A 140 -5.54 -15.80 6.35
CA TRP A 140 -5.84 -15.85 7.79
C TRP A 140 -7.31 -15.53 8.06
N PRO A 141 -8.03 -16.37 8.86
CA PRO A 141 -9.47 -16.25 9.02
C PRO A 141 -9.97 -14.87 9.46
N PRO A 142 -9.32 -14.13 10.38
CA PRO A 142 -9.74 -12.77 10.74
C PRO A 142 -9.67 -11.78 9.57
N ILE A 143 -8.65 -11.84 8.72
CA ILE A 143 -8.55 -10.98 7.52
C ILE A 143 -9.68 -11.33 6.54
N ARG A 144 -9.90 -12.63 6.30
CA ARG A 144 -11.04 -13.09 5.49
C ARG A 144 -12.38 -12.56 6.01
N LEU A 145 -12.57 -12.55 7.34
CA LEU A 145 -13.78 -12.02 7.95
C LEU A 145 -13.97 -10.53 7.66
N ILE A 146 -12.90 -9.74 7.67
CA ILE A 146 -12.95 -8.31 7.33
C ILE A 146 -13.42 -8.13 5.87
N PHE A 147 -12.86 -8.88 4.91
CA PHE A 147 -13.31 -8.86 3.51
C PHE A 147 -14.79 -9.25 3.36
N LEU A 148 -15.23 -10.30 4.03
CA LEU A 148 -16.62 -10.77 3.96
C LEU A 148 -17.58 -9.75 4.58
N THR A 149 -17.23 -9.15 5.71
CA THR A 149 -18.08 -8.12 6.35
C THR A 149 -18.10 -6.84 5.52
N ALA A 150 -17.01 -6.45 4.89
CA ALA A 150 -16.97 -5.30 3.97
C ALA A 150 -17.92 -5.51 2.77
N ARG A 151 -18.00 -6.74 2.25
CA ARG A 151 -18.85 -7.09 1.10
C ARG A 151 -20.32 -7.18 1.45
N TYR A 152 -20.66 -7.84 2.57
CA TYR A 152 -22.03 -8.27 2.85
C TYR A 152 -22.68 -7.56 4.06
N LEU A 153 -21.86 -7.03 4.99
CA LEU A 153 -22.32 -6.44 6.25
C LEU A 153 -21.54 -5.14 6.57
N PRO A 154 -21.63 -4.07 5.72
CA PRO A 154 -20.76 -2.89 5.84
C PRO A 154 -20.89 -2.17 7.19
N GLY A 155 -22.07 -2.20 7.83
CA GLY A 155 -22.23 -1.66 9.18
C GLY A 155 -21.43 -2.42 10.25
N LEU A 156 -21.39 -3.76 10.15
CA LEU A 156 -20.57 -4.60 11.03
C LEU A 156 -19.09 -4.39 10.75
N ASN A 157 -18.70 -4.30 9.48
CA ASN A 157 -17.33 -3.99 9.09
C ASN A 157 -16.85 -2.68 9.73
N ARG A 158 -17.63 -1.59 9.61
CA ARG A 158 -17.30 -0.30 10.24
C ARG A 158 -17.16 -0.39 11.76
N MET A 159 -18.00 -1.19 12.42
CA MET A 159 -17.88 -1.43 13.87
C MET A 159 -16.58 -2.19 14.21
N MET A 160 -16.20 -3.18 13.41
CA MET A 160 -14.94 -3.91 13.58
C MET A 160 -13.72 -2.98 13.38
N LEU A 161 -13.72 -2.15 12.36
CA LEU A 161 -12.66 -1.16 12.10
C LEU A 161 -12.51 -0.18 13.27
N LYS A 162 -13.63 0.28 13.84
CA LYS A 162 -13.61 1.12 15.05
C LYS A 162 -12.95 0.41 16.25
N GLY A 163 -13.20 -0.87 16.41
CA GLY A 163 -12.55 -1.70 17.45
C GLY A 163 -11.04 -1.86 17.22
N MET A 164 -10.60 -1.91 15.96
CA MET A 164 -9.19 -2.01 15.60
C MET A 164 -8.41 -0.72 15.95
N GLY A 165 -9.01 0.45 15.89
CA GLY A 165 -8.38 1.71 16.30
C GLY A 165 -7.86 1.66 17.75
N GLY A 166 -8.61 1.06 18.67
CA GLY A 166 -8.15 0.83 20.04
C GLY A 166 -6.99 -0.18 20.16
N PHE A 167 -6.91 -1.13 19.24
CA PHE A 167 -5.81 -2.08 19.16
C PHE A 167 -4.48 -1.39 18.82
N TYR A 168 -4.47 -0.47 17.85
CA TYR A 168 -3.27 0.28 17.47
C TYR A 168 -2.82 1.30 18.54
N ALA A 169 -3.71 1.70 19.43
CA ALA A 169 -3.39 2.65 20.50
C ALA A 169 -2.55 2.00 21.63
N ASN A 170 -2.56 0.67 21.78
CA ASN A 170 -1.80 -0.05 22.80
C ASN A 170 -0.71 -0.91 22.15
N LYS A 171 0.50 -0.35 22.07
CA LYS A 171 1.68 -0.99 21.46
C LYS A 171 1.98 -2.38 22.01
N GLU A 172 1.92 -2.57 23.32
CA GLU A 172 2.25 -3.86 23.95
C GLU A 172 1.24 -4.96 23.58
N GLN A 173 -0.05 -4.62 23.63
CA GLN A 173 -1.10 -5.55 23.19
C GLN A 173 -1.03 -5.83 21.68
N MET A 174 -0.76 -4.80 20.87
CA MET A 174 -0.57 -4.95 19.43
C MET A 174 0.58 -5.91 19.14
N LEU A 175 1.75 -5.67 19.73
CA LEU A 175 2.93 -6.52 19.57
C LEU A 175 2.65 -7.98 19.97
N LYS A 176 2.03 -8.19 21.12
CA LYS A 176 1.68 -9.53 21.61
C LYS A 176 0.75 -10.27 20.63
N ARG A 177 -0.28 -9.61 20.13
CA ARG A 177 -1.22 -10.21 19.18
C ARG A 177 -0.62 -10.43 17.80
N MET A 178 0.21 -9.48 17.32
CA MET A 178 0.94 -9.66 16.06
C MET A 178 1.85 -10.88 16.12
N LYS A 179 2.64 -11.06 17.17
CA LYS A 179 3.49 -12.24 17.35
C LYS A 179 2.72 -13.57 17.42
N GLN A 180 1.46 -13.54 17.85
CA GLN A 180 0.60 -14.74 17.87
C GLN A 180 -0.06 -15.05 16.52
N ALA A 181 -0.22 -14.04 15.67
CA ALA A 181 -0.98 -14.12 14.43
C ALA A 181 -0.12 -14.17 13.18
N LEU A 182 1.09 -13.62 13.25
CA LEU A 182 2.00 -13.53 12.10
C LEU A 182 2.82 -14.83 11.93
N PRO A 183 3.20 -15.15 10.67
CA PRO A 183 4.13 -16.26 10.40
C PRO A 183 5.51 -15.98 10.98
N ALA A 184 6.29 -17.05 11.19
CA ALA A 184 7.61 -16.99 11.82
C ALA A 184 8.57 -15.94 11.21
N PRO A 185 8.66 -15.75 9.88
CA PRO A 185 9.52 -14.73 9.29
C PRO A 185 9.16 -13.30 9.71
N ASP A 186 7.87 -12.99 9.83
CA ASP A 186 7.42 -11.67 10.27
C ASP A 186 7.65 -11.45 11.77
N VAL A 187 7.51 -12.51 12.57
CA VAL A 187 7.87 -12.47 14.00
C VAL A 187 9.36 -12.22 14.16
N ALA A 188 10.20 -12.91 13.39
CA ALA A 188 11.65 -12.72 13.41
C ALA A 188 12.04 -11.28 13.00
N LEU A 189 11.37 -10.71 12.01
CA LEU A 189 11.56 -9.30 11.63
C LEU A 189 11.26 -8.36 12.81
N ILE A 190 10.10 -8.55 13.47
CA ILE A 190 9.69 -7.70 14.60
C ILE A 190 10.66 -7.84 15.79
N ASP A 191 11.21 -9.03 16.01
CA ASP A 191 12.20 -9.28 17.06
C ASP A 191 13.55 -8.60 16.76
N ALA A 192 13.96 -8.62 15.49
CA ALA A 192 15.20 -7.99 15.04
C ALA A 192 15.09 -6.47 14.89
N ARG A 193 13.90 -5.96 14.56
CA ARG A 193 13.63 -4.54 14.26
C ARG A 193 12.36 -4.05 14.96
N PRO A 194 12.35 -3.95 16.29
CA PRO A 194 11.16 -3.56 17.05
C PRO A 194 10.65 -2.14 16.73
N GLU A 195 11.51 -1.27 16.19
CA GLU A 195 11.12 0.08 15.73
C GLU A 195 10.12 0.05 14.58
N VAL A 196 10.03 -1.01 13.80
CA VAL A 196 9.03 -1.18 12.73
C VAL A 196 7.61 -1.11 13.31
N ILE A 197 7.41 -1.63 14.52
CA ILE A 197 6.13 -1.55 15.23
C ILE A 197 5.76 -0.12 15.59
N ASP A 198 6.75 0.72 15.92
CA ASP A 198 6.50 2.14 16.21
C ASP A 198 6.03 2.87 14.96
N VAL A 199 6.63 2.57 13.80
CA VAL A 199 6.21 3.13 12.52
C VAL A 199 4.78 2.69 12.19
N PHE A 200 4.47 1.40 12.29
CA PHE A 200 3.11 0.90 12.01
C PHE A 200 2.06 1.48 12.95
N SER A 201 2.37 1.56 14.25
CA SER A 201 1.46 2.16 15.23
C SER A 201 1.20 3.64 14.93
N ALA A 202 2.25 4.41 14.64
CA ALA A 202 2.14 5.81 14.28
C ALA A 202 1.37 6.01 12.97
N ALA A 203 1.69 5.23 11.94
CA ALA A 203 1.03 5.30 10.63
C ALA A 203 -0.45 4.96 10.70
N ALA A 204 -0.81 3.91 11.45
CA ALA A 204 -2.21 3.51 11.64
C ALA A 204 -3.01 4.53 12.47
N LYS A 205 -2.40 5.10 13.51
CA LYS A 205 -3.03 6.18 14.31
C LYS A 205 -3.26 7.41 13.45
N GLU A 206 -2.28 7.80 12.67
CA GLU A 206 -2.36 8.96 11.77
C GLU A 206 -3.38 8.73 10.65
N ALA A 207 -3.47 7.52 10.11
CA ALA A 207 -4.46 7.16 9.10
C ALA A 207 -5.89 7.52 9.52
N HIS A 208 -6.21 7.34 10.80
CA HIS A 208 -7.55 7.55 11.35
C HIS A 208 -7.72 8.89 12.06
N ARG A 209 -6.80 9.86 11.90
CA ARG A 209 -6.89 11.17 12.58
C ARG A 209 -8.20 11.91 12.31
N ASN A 210 -8.79 11.74 11.13
CA ASN A 210 -10.03 12.37 10.69
C ASN A 210 -11.25 11.41 10.74
N GLY A 211 -11.11 10.23 11.38
CA GLY A 211 -12.17 9.24 11.50
C GLY A 211 -11.96 8.01 10.63
N LEU A 212 -13.03 7.27 10.36
CA LEU A 212 -12.98 5.96 9.72
C LEU A 212 -13.59 5.93 8.31
N ASP A 213 -13.98 7.07 7.76
CA ASP A 213 -14.70 7.11 6.47
C ASP A 213 -13.80 6.66 5.32
N GLY A 214 -12.53 7.10 5.33
CA GLY A 214 -11.52 6.67 4.37
C GLY A 214 -11.30 5.16 4.41
N ASP A 215 -11.09 4.61 5.60
CA ASP A 215 -10.82 3.18 5.80
C ASP A 215 -12.03 2.31 5.43
N ALA A 216 -13.23 2.66 5.90
CA ALA A 216 -14.45 1.94 5.54
C ALA A 216 -14.73 1.95 4.02
N TRP A 217 -14.44 3.08 3.36
CA TRP A 217 -14.57 3.19 1.91
C TRP A 217 -13.51 2.38 1.17
N GLU A 218 -12.29 2.35 1.67
CA GLU A 218 -11.20 1.54 1.13
C GLU A 218 -11.56 0.05 1.15
N TRP A 219 -12.07 -0.47 2.27
CA TRP A 219 -12.54 -1.86 2.35
C TRP A 219 -13.71 -2.13 1.41
N HIS A 220 -14.61 -1.15 1.19
CA HIS A 220 -15.64 -1.25 0.17
C HIS A 220 -15.01 -1.43 -1.23
N LEU A 221 -14.01 -0.64 -1.58
CA LEU A 221 -13.33 -0.75 -2.87
C LEU A 221 -12.64 -2.09 -3.09
N TYR A 222 -11.99 -2.65 -2.07
CA TYR A 222 -11.30 -3.95 -2.18
C TYR A 222 -12.23 -5.12 -2.49
N VAL A 223 -13.52 -5.01 -2.21
CA VAL A 223 -14.50 -6.08 -2.40
C VAL A 223 -15.44 -5.86 -3.58
N HIS A 224 -15.20 -4.84 -4.38
CA HIS A 224 -15.91 -4.54 -5.61
C HIS A 224 -14.94 -4.51 -6.80
N PRO A 225 -15.44 -4.67 -8.05
CA PRO A 225 -14.62 -4.59 -9.25
C PRO A 225 -13.77 -3.32 -9.28
N TRP A 226 -12.51 -3.43 -9.73
CA TRP A 226 -11.60 -2.28 -9.73
C TRP A 226 -11.92 -1.25 -10.81
N GLY A 227 -12.80 -1.60 -11.78
CA GLY A 227 -13.29 -0.70 -12.81
C GLY A 227 -12.42 -0.63 -14.07
N PHE A 228 -11.44 -1.53 -14.20
CA PHE A 228 -10.59 -1.72 -15.39
C PHE A 228 -10.07 -3.15 -15.44
N GLU A 229 -9.66 -3.57 -16.63
CA GLU A 229 -9.09 -4.92 -16.81
C GLU A 229 -7.58 -4.89 -16.57
N LEU A 230 -7.05 -5.86 -15.80
CA LEU A 230 -5.63 -5.98 -15.54
C LEU A 230 -4.82 -6.25 -16.82
N GLY A 231 -5.44 -6.92 -17.80
CA GLY A 231 -4.85 -7.20 -19.12
C GLY A 231 -4.56 -5.94 -19.94
N ASP A 232 -5.19 -4.82 -19.61
CA ASP A 232 -4.97 -3.53 -20.29
C ASP A 232 -3.81 -2.71 -19.69
N VAL A 233 -3.24 -3.14 -18.58
CA VAL A 233 -2.10 -2.48 -17.93
C VAL A 233 -0.82 -2.78 -18.69
N GLN A 234 -0.26 -1.78 -19.36
CA GLN A 234 0.92 -1.93 -20.21
C GLN A 234 2.26 -1.75 -19.48
N ALA A 235 2.23 -1.18 -18.27
CA ALA A 235 3.42 -1.00 -17.47
C ALA A 235 4.06 -2.34 -17.11
N GLU A 236 5.39 -2.37 -17.02
CA GLU A 236 6.12 -3.52 -16.49
C GLU A 236 6.00 -3.56 -14.97
N ILE A 237 5.47 -4.66 -14.44
CA ILE A 237 5.15 -4.81 -13.01
C ILE A 237 5.96 -5.94 -12.39
N GLY A 238 6.82 -5.62 -11.43
CA GLY A 238 7.43 -6.59 -10.53
C GLY A 238 6.45 -6.98 -9.41
N LEU A 239 6.34 -8.27 -9.15
CA LEU A 239 5.49 -8.82 -8.11
C LEU A 239 6.37 -9.57 -7.10
N TRP A 240 6.26 -9.22 -5.81
CA TRP A 240 6.99 -9.90 -4.72
C TRP A 240 6.00 -10.45 -3.70
N TYR A 241 6.02 -11.76 -3.48
CA TYR A 241 5.09 -12.43 -2.56
C TYR A 241 5.82 -13.42 -1.67
N GLY A 242 5.55 -13.37 -0.37
CA GLY A 242 6.09 -14.31 0.59
C GLY A 242 5.34 -15.64 0.57
N GLU A 243 6.07 -16.75 0.64
CA GLU A 243 5.50 -18.11 0.68
C GLU A 243 4.58 -18.31 1.90
N PHE A 244 4.93 -17.69 3.05
CA PHE A 244 4.16 -17.79 4.29
C PHE A 244 3.20 -16.63 4.53
N ASP A 245 2.99 -15.76 3.54
CA ASP A 245 2.05 -14.65 3.68
C ASP A 245 0.60 -15.16 3.79
N GLN A 246 -0.02 -14.85 4.94
CA GLN A 246 -1.41 -15.20 5.22
C GLN A 246 -2.36 -13.98 5.13
N ASN A 247 -1.84 -12.78 4.91
CA ASN A 247 -2.65 -11.59 4.69
C ASN A 247 -3.01 -11.44 3.20
N ALA A 248 -2.01 -11.60 2.34
CA ALA A 248 -2.16 -11.67 0.89
C ALA A 248 -1.42 -12.92 0.37
N PRO A 249 -2.06 -14.10 0.43
CA PRO A 249 -1.42 -15.36 0.08
C PRO A 249 -0.79 -15.35 -1.31
N VAL A 250 0.32 -16.08 -1.47
CA VAL A 250 1.09 -16.17 -2.72
C VAL A 250 0.24 -16.51 -3.95
N GLY A 251 -0.89 -17.18 -3.76
CA GLY A 251 -1.88 -17.42 -4.83
C GLY A 251 -2.43 -16.15 -5.47
N MET A 252 -2.47 -15.02 -4.71
CA MET A 252 -2.83 -13.72 -5.29
C MET A 252 -1.72 -13.22 -6.24
N GLY A 253 -0.45 -13.45 -5.89
CA GLY A 253 0.68 -13.12 -6.76
C GLY A 253 0.67 -13.90 -8.06
N HIS A 254 0.40 -15.19 -8.00
CA HIS A 254 0.24 -16.03 -9.21
C HIS A 254 -0.90 -15.53 -10.09
N TYR A 255 -2.07 -15.27 -9.50
CA TYR A 255 -3.20 -14.72 -10.24
C TYR A 255 -2.86 -13.39 -10.92
N LEU A 256 -2.26 -12.45 -10.20
CA LEU A 256 -1.88 -11.15 -10.78
C LEU A 256 -0.83 -11.32 -11.89
N ALA A 257 0.12 -12.25 -11.73
CA ALA A 257 1.11 -12.56 -12.77
C ALA A 257 0.50 -13.11 -14.05
N GLU A 258 -0.60 -13.86 -13.93
CA GLU A 258 -1.35 -14.37 -15.09
C GLU A 258 -2.21 -13.30 -15.77
N GLN A 259 -2.65 -12.27 -15.00
CA GLN A 259 -3.54 -11.24 -15.54
C GLN A 259 -2.78 -10.05 -16.15
N PHE A 260 -1.64 -9.66 -15.57
CA PHE A 260 -0.84 -8.56 -16.13
C PHE A 260 0.02 -9.04 -17.31
N PRO A 261 -0.07 -8.40 -18.50
CA PRO A 261 0.65 -8.86 -19.69
C PRO A 261 2.18 -8.74 -19.56
N ASN A 262 2.66 -7.78 -18.77
CA ASN A 262 4.08 -7.48 -18.58
C ASN A 262 4.43 -7.55 -17.09
N SER A 263 4.48 -8.75 -16.53
CA SER A 263 4.80 -8.92 -15.10
C SER A 263 5.84 -9.99 -14.84
N HIS A 264 6.55 -9.84 -13.72
CA HIS A 264 7.52 -10.80 -13.22
C HIS A 264 7.23 -11.10 -11.75
N LEU A 265 6.92 -12.37 -11.45
CA LEU A 265 6.65 -12.82 -10.07
C LEU A 265 7.92 -13.37 -9.43
N THR A 266 8.26 -12.81 -8.28
CA THR A 266 9.26 -13.33 -7.33
C THR A 266 8.55 -13.88 -6.11
N VAL A 267 8.57 -15.20 -5.96
CA VAL A 267 8.11 -15.85 -4.72
C VAL A 267 9.29 -15.89 -3.74
N VAL A 268 9.13 -15.17 -2.64
CA VAL A 268 10.15 -15.11 -1.58
C VAL A 268 9.98 -16.32 -0.67
N GLN A 269 10.91 -17.27 -0.76
CA GLN A 269 10.96 -18.40 0.15
C GLN A 269 11.21 -17.88 1.57
N ASP A 270 10.59 -18.50 2.56
CA ASP A 270 10.62 -18.04 3.95
C ASP A 270 10.16 -16.59 4.16
N GLY A 271 9.42 -16.00 3.22
CA GLY A 271 8.85 -14.67 3.33
C GLY A 271 7.45 -14.68 3.95
N GLY A 272 7.17 -13.76 4.86
CA GLY A 272 5.82 -13.41 5.33
C GLY A 272 5.32 -12.13 4.67
N HIS A 273 4.34 -11.47 5.27
CA HIS A 273 3.75 -10.23 4.74
C HIS A 273 4.70 -9.03 4.82
N PHE A 274 5.31 -8.84 5.99
CA PHE A 274 6.19 -7.71 6.27
C PHE A 274 7.66 -8.02 5.98
N SER A 275 8.10 -9.25 6.26
CA SER A 275 9.47 -9.67 6.01
C SER A 275 9.82 -9.70 4.52
N THR A 276 8.84 -9.99 3.66
CA THR A 276 9.02 -9.93 2.20
C THR A 276 9.48 -8.54 1.75
N ILE A 277 8.78 -7.48 2.10
CA ILE A 277 9.17 -6.12 1.71
C ILE A 277 10.43 -5.66 2.45
N ASN A 278 10.52 -5.91 3.76
CA ASN A 278 11.68 -5.49 4.55
C ASN A 278 13.00 -6.01 3.98
N ASN A 279 13.03 -7.30 3.65
CA ASN A 279 14.26 -7.96 3.22
C ASN A 279 14.60 -7.71 1.74
N HIS A 280 13.64 -7.24 0.94
CA HIS A 280 13.82 -7.04 -0.50
C HIS A 280 13.66 -5.59 -0.94
N ILE A 281 13.46 -4.65 -0.03
CA ILE A 281 13.21 -3.23 -0.40
C ILE A 281 14.35 -2.64 -1.25
N GLY A 282 15.61 -3.02 -0.99
CA GLY A 282 16.74 -2.61 -1.81
C GLY A 282 16.61 -3.11 -3.26
N ALA A 283 16.35 -4.40 -3.45
CA ALA A 283 16.15 -4.99 -4.78
C ALA A 283 14.92 -4.40 -5.49
N ILE A 284 13.84 -4.08 -4.75
CA ILE A 284 12.66 -3.40 -5.28
C ILE A 284 13.01 -2.00 -5.74
N PHE A 285 13.78 -1.24 -4.96
CA PHE A 285 14.22 0.10 -5.36
C PHE A 285 15.17 0.08 -6.56
N ASP A 286 16.09 -0.88 -6.63
CA ASP A 286 16.97 -1.07 -7.78
C ASP A 286 16.14 -1.35 -9.05
N TYR A 287 15.16 -2.26 -8.97
CA TYR A 287 14.22 -2.55 -10.05
C TYR A 287 13.44 -1.31 -10.49
N LEU A 288 12.91 -0.51 -9.54
CA LEU A 288 12.16 0.70 -9.83
C LEU A 288 13.04 1.84 -10.38
N ALA A 289 14.33 1.84 -10.06
CA ALA A 289 15.29 2.83 -10.53
C ALA A 289 15.82 2.56 -11.94
N GLU A 290 15.71 1.32 -12.45
CA GLU A 290 16.13 1.00 -13.81
C GLU A 290 15.43 1.90 -14.83
N SER A 291 16.20 2.51 -15.70
CA SER A 291 15.68 3.36 -16.78
C SER A 291 15.29 2.49 -17.97
N LYS A 292 14.08 2.69 -18.49
CA LYS A 292 13.76 2.29 -19.87
C LYS A 292 14.20 3.36 -20.81
#